data_c67115dab34f97bbb2d8b7f745d937ba
#
_entry.id   c67115dab34f97bbb2d8b7f745d937ba
#
_cell.length_a   1.000
_cell.length_b   1.000
_cell.length_c   1.000
_cell.angle_alpha   90.00
_cell.angle_beta   90.00
_cell.angle_gamma   90.00
#
_symmetry.space_group_name_H-M   'P 1'
#
loop_
_entity.id
_entity.type
_entity.pdbx_description
1 polymer ?
#
loop_
_entity_poly.entity_id
_entity_poly.type
_entity_poly.pdbx_seq_one_letter_code
_entity_poly.pdbx_strand_id
1 'polypeptide(L)'
;MKIPNIELGNISRYRAEQMGAAMLFVILFHVALDRGDPFYGLRRCGNVGVDIFLFLSGVGLWFAWTKTPCISHFYRRRLLRILPTWLVCSIAFYLPDYLGARCYSQSIVDLIGDITINWDFWLHDELTFWYVPAIMLLYLLAPWYMMLVQRHPIYRWLPLLMVVWCVMVQWVLPIHHAVGHLEIFWSRVPIFFIGINFGVLVKEKRTIGSDAVWLLLITFAMTFGTCLYLEQVRHGNFPLFVERMLYIPFTVCSVLVMNRIFRRTPEWLNRAFRLVGALSLEAYLIHIHFVLVYVQPCGLGYWGTFAVTVAITLPLAWLLQRGIGLIERIFQVRNCKKQTI
;
A
#
# COMPACT_ATOMS: atom_id res chain seq x y z
N MET A 1 -4.06 -34.50 10.30
CA MET A 1 -3.36 -34.20 9.02
C MET A 1 -2.31 -33.13 9.30
N LYS A 2 -1.01 -33.42 9.12
CA LYS A 2 0.05 -32.40 9.35
C LYS A 2 0.11 -31.45 8.15
N ILE A 3 -0.13 -30.17 8.40
CA ILE A 3 0.05 -29.14 7.37
C ILE A 3 1.54 -28.82 7.25
N PRO A 4 2.12 -28.74 6.04
CA PRO A 4 3.52 -28.38 5.88
C PRO A 4 3.84 -27.00 6.46
N ASN A 5 5.02 -26.85 7.05
CA ASN A 5 5.53 -25.60 7.61
C ASN A 5 5.57 -24.47 6.54
N ILE A 6 5.48 -23.22 7.00
CA ILE A 6 5.64 -22.03 6.16
C ILE A 6 7.02 -21.43 6.41
N GLU A 7 7.83 -21.39 5.36
CA GLU A 7 9.13 -20.70 5.37
C GLU A 7 8.94 -19.21 5.16
N LEU A 8 9.26 -18.38 6.14
CA LEU A 8 9.09 -16.92 6.06
C LEU A 8 10.02 -16.31 4.98
N GLY A 9 11.17 -16.92 4.70
CA GLY A 9 12.07 -16.48 3.62
C GLY A 9 11.39 -16.34 2.25
N ASN A 10 10.35 -17.13 2.00
CA ASN A 10 9.57 -17.08 0.77
C ASN A 10 8.75 -15.77 0.62
N ILE A 11 8.47 -15.02 1.69
CA ILE A 11 7.85 -13.69 1.60
C ILE A 11 8.75 -12.76 0.77
N SER A 12 10.05 -12.79 0.99
CA SER A 12 10.99 -12.01 0.19
C SER A 12 11.08 -12.53 -1.25
N ARG A 13 11.01 -13.85 -1.45
CA ARG A 13 11.06 -14.50 -2.77
C ARG A 13 9.87 -14.13 -3.65
N TYR A 14 8.65 -14.18 -3.11
CA TYR A 14 7.40 -13.91 -3.84
C TYR A 14 6.84 -12.51 -3.55
N ARG A 15 7.71 -11.58 -3.08
CA ARG A 15 7.27 -10.23 -2.71
C ARG A 15 6.64 -9.47 -3.88
N ALA A 16 7.21 -9.58 -5.07
CA ALA A 16 6.69 -8.89 -6.25
C ALA A 16 5.32 -9.44 -6.68
N GLU A 17 5.15 -10.75 -6.62
CA GLU A 17 3.89 -11.42 -6.90
C GLU A 17 2.79 -11.00 -5.91
N GLN A 18 3.12 -10.95 -4.63
CA GLN A 18 2.21 -10.50 -3.57
C GLN A 18 1.83 -9.03 -3.75
N MET A 19 2.77 -8.16 -4.14
CA MET A 19 2.47 -6.77 -4.48
C MET A 19 1.56 -6.68 -5.72
N GLY A 20 1.74 -7.59 -6.70
CA GLY A 20 0.85 -7.67 -7.85
C GLY A 20 -0.58 -8.05 -7.47
N ALA A 21 -0.74 -9.06 -6.61
CA ALA A 21 -2.05 -9.43 -6.08
C ALA A 21 -2.69 -8.28 -5.28
N ALA A 22 -1.91 -7.61 -4.45
CA ALA A 22 -2.36 -6.45 -3.68
C ALA A 22 -2.84 -5.30 -4.58
N MET A 23 -2.16 -5.04 -5.72
CA MET A 23 -2.60 -4.02 -6.68
C MET A 23 -3.93 -4.38 -7.33
N LEU A 24 -4.11 -5.65 -7.70
CA LEU A 24 -5.39 -6.11 -8.25
C LEU A 24 -6.52 -6.00 -7.21
N PHE A 25 -6.27 -6.29 -5.93
CA PHE A 25 -7.25 -6.08 -4.85
C PHE A 25 -7.61 -4.60 -4.70
N VAL A 26 -6.65 -3.69 -4.81
CA VAL A 26 -6.89 -2.24 -4.77
C VAL A 26 -7.76 -1.81 -5.95
N ILE A 27 -7.50 -2.29 -7.18
CA ILE A 27 -8.34 -1.96 -8.34
C ILE A 27 -9.75 -2.52 -8.15
N LEU A 28 -9.89 -3.80 -7.71
CA LEU A 28 -11.19 -4.41 -7.41
C LEU A 28 -12.00 -3.59 -6.40
N PHE A 29 -11.34 -3.08 -5.36
CA PHE A 29 -11.98 -2.24 -4.33
C PHE A 29 -12.54 -0.94 -4.92
N HIS A 30 -11.86 -0.30 -5.87
CA HIS A 30 -12.27 0.98 -6.40
C HIS A 30 -13.36 0.89 -7.48
N VAL A 31 -13.52 -0.25 -8.18
CA VAL A 31 -14.62 -0.43 -9.12
C VAL A 31 -15.96 -0.35 -8.37
N ALA A 32 -16.88 0.49 -8.83
CA ALA A 32 -18.17 0.64 -8.18
C ALA A 32 -19.01 -0.64 -8.32
N LEU A 33 -19.69 -0.97 -7.23
CA LEU A 33 -20.61 -2.10 -7.15
C LEU A 33 -21.76 -1.72 -6.19
N ASP A 34 -22.96 -2.08 -6.51
CA ASP A 34 -24.13 -1.82 -5.66
C ASP A 34 -24.01 -2.57 -4.33
N ARG A 35 -24.53 -1.96 -3.25
CA ARG A 35 -24.50 -2.58 -1.91
C ARG A 35 -25.32 -3.86 -1.80
N GLY A 36 -26.31 -4.03 -2.64
CA GLY A 36 -27.13 -5.24 -2.72
C GLY A 36 -26.48 -6.40 -3.47
N ASP A 37 -25.35 -6.17 -4.15
CA ASP A 37 -24.68 -7.21 -4.93
C ASP A 37 -24.04 -8.27 -4.02
N PRO A 38 -24.12 -9.57 -4.36
CA PRO A 38 -23.50 -10.65 -3.59
C PRO A 38 -21.98 -10.53 -3.41
N PHE A 39 -21.30 -9.82 -4.28
CA PHE A 39 -19.84 -9.60 -4.24
C PHE A 39 -19.43 -8.31 -3.54
N TYR A 40 -20.38 -7.51 -3.01
CA TYR A 40 -20.08 -6.24 -2.39
C TYR A 40 -19.06 -6.34 -1.25
N GLY A 41 -19.30 -7.26 -0.30
CA GLY A 41 -18.38 -7.47 0.82
C GLY A 41 -16.99 -7.92 0.36
N LEU A 42 -16.91 -8.79 -0.66
CA LEU A 42 -15.64 -9.23 -1.24
C LEU A 42 -14.89 -8.05 -1.89
N ARG A 43 -15.60 -7.21 -2.66
CA ARG A 43 -15.05 -5.97 -3.20
C ARG A 43 -14.44 -5.09 -2.11
N ARG A 44 -15.17 -4.88 -1.02
CA ARG A 44 -14.73 -4.05 0.11
C ARG A 44 -13.49 -4.61 0.79
N CYS A 45 -13.41 -5.93 0.99
CA CYS A 45 -12.21 -6.58 1.52
C CYS A 45 -10.96 -6.36 0.65
N GLY A 46 -11.09 -5.98 -0.62
CA GLY A 46 -9.98 -5.61 -1.50
C GLY A 46 -9.14 -4.43 -0.97
N ASN A 47 -9.70 -3.62 -0.06
CA ASN A 47 -8.97 -2.55 0.64
C ASN A 47 -7.73 -3.06 1.41
N VAL A 48 -7.71 -4.33 1.83
CA VAL A 48 -6.53 -4.98 2.44
C VAL A 48 -5.29 -4.91 1.56
N GLY A 49 -5.44 -4.71 0.24
CA GLY A 49 -4.33 -4.56 -0.70
C GLY A 49 -3.37 -3.43 -0.29
N VAL A 50 -3.89 -2.33 0.25
CA VAL A 50 -3.06 -1.22 0.74
C VAL A 50 -2.24 -1.64 1.96
N ASP A 51 -2.84 -2.37 2.88
CA ASP A 51 -2.16 -2.88 4.08
C ASP A 51 -1.07 -3.90 3.71
N ILE A 52 -1.32 -4.74 2.70
CA ILE A 52 -0.32 -5.66 2.14
C ILE A 52 0.86 -4.87 1.55
N PHE A 53 0.62 -3.78 0.82
CA PHE A 53 1.69 -2.91 0.33
C PHE A 53 2.54 -2.34 1.47
N LEU A 54 1.92 -1.83 2.51
CA LEU A 54 2.62 -1.26 3.67
C LEU A 54 3.44 -2.31 4.40
N PHE A 55 2.86 -3.48 4.67
CA PHE A 55 3.55 -4.60 5.31
C PHE A 55 4.77 -5.06 4.50
N LEU A 56 4.59 -5.33 3.20
CA LEU A 56 5.68 -5.77 2.32
C LEU A 56 6.73 -4.67 2.10
N SER A 57 6.34 -3.40 2.14
CA SER A 57 7.29 -2.28 2.14
C SER A 57 8.13 -2.31 3.40
N GLY A 58 7.53 -2.46 4.58
CA GLY A 58 8.24 -2.61 5.85
C GLY A 58 9.26 -3.77 5.83
N VAL A 59 8.84 -4.95 5.37
CA VAL A 59 9.74 -6.11 5.17
C VAL A 59 10.94 -5.73 4.29
N GLY A 60 10.68 -5.10 3.13
CA GLY A 60 11.72 -4.72 2.17
C GLY A 60 12.67 -3.65 2.71
N LEU A 61 12.19 -2.74 3.58
CA LEU A 61 13.03 -1.71 4.20
C LEU A 61 14.05 -2.31 5.14
N TRP A 62 13.68 -3.31 5.93
CA TRP A 62 14.61 -4.00 6.81
C TRP A 62 15.78 -4.61 6.05
N PHE A 63 15.50 -5.27 4.90
CA PHE A 63 16.57 -5.82 4.05
C PHE A 63 17.49 -4.72 3.48
N ALA A 64 16.91 -3.61 3.00
CA ALA A 64 17.68 -2.51 2.47
C ALA A 64 18.57 -1.84 3.53
N TRP A 65 18.01 -1.61 4.71
CA TRP A 65 18.69 -1.00 5.85
C TRP A 65 19.85 -1.86 6.36
N THR A 66 19.60 -3.14 6.60
CA THR A 66 20.64 -4.07 7.09
C THR A 66 21.77 -4.34 6.11
N LYS A 67 21.57 -4.05 4.81
CA LYS A 67 22.63 -4.12 3.80
C LYS A 67 23.51 -2.85 3.79
N THR A 68 22.89 -1.68 3.97
CA THR A 68 23.58 -0.40 3.93
C THR A 68 22.92 0.55 4.93
N PRO A 69 23.33 0.51 6.22
CA PRO A 69 22.71 1.31 7.28
C PRO A 69 23.19 2.77 7.25
N CYS A 70 22.79 3.50 6.21
CA CYS A 70 23.11 4.90 5.99
C CYS A 70 21.83 5.69 5.69
N ILE A 71 21.50 6.67 6.55
CA ILE A 71 20.27 7.46 6.48
C ILE A 71 20.18 8.22 5.15
N SER A 72 21.23 8.91 4.74
CA SER A 72 21.25 9.67 3.49
C SER A 72 21.03 8.77 2.27
N HIS A 73 21.73 7.63 2.20
CA HIS A 73 21.54 6.65 1.15
C HIS A 73 20.12 6.07 1.15
N PHE A 74 19.55 5.79 2.33
CA PHE A 74 18.20 5.31 2.48
C PHE A 74 17.19 6.30 1.90
N TYR A 75 17.21 7.57 2.34
CA TYR A 75 16.26 8.57 1.85
C TYR A 75 16.42 8.85 0.37
N ARG A 76 17.64 9.02 -0.13
CA ARG A 76 17.89 9.22 -1.55
C ARG A 76 17.25 8.13 -2.41
N ARG A 77 17.41 6.86 -2.04
CA ARG A 77 16.81 5.73 -2.79
C ARG A 77 15.28 5.71 -2.74
N ARG A 78 14.67 6.12 -1.61
CA ARG A 78 13.21 6.16 -1.47
C ARG A 78 12.61 7.33 -2.22
N LEU A 79 13.20 8.50 -2.09
CA LEU A 79 12.78 9.70 -2.82
C LEU A 79 12.88 9.50 -4.33
N LEU A 80 14.01 9.02 -4.83
CA LEU A 80 14.17 8.75 -6.27
C LEU A 80 13.19 7.68 -6.80
N ARG A 81 12.71 6.76 -5.96
CA ARG A 81 11.73 5.77 -6.38
C ARG A 81 10.31 6.33 -6.48
N ILE A 82 9.94 7.31 -5.64
CA ILE A 82 8.55 7.79 -5.53
C ILE A 82 8.37 9.15 -6.22
N LEU A 83 9.24 10.12 -5.91
CA LEU A 83 9.03 11.52 -6.32
C LEU A 83 8.88 11.72 -7.82
N PRO A 84 9.68 11.10 -8.71
CA PRO A 84 9.53 11.35 -10.14
C PRO A 84 8.14 10.96 -10.65
N THR A 85 7.66 9.76 -10.27
CA THR A 85 6.33 9.26 -10.65
C THR A 85 5.23 10.11 -10.02
N TRP A 86 5.38 10.45 -8.73
CA TRP A 86 4.45 11.30 -8.01
C TRP A 86 4.30 12.66 -8.69
N LEU A 87 5.39 13.38 -8.92
CA LEU A 87 5.36 14.72 -9.52
C LEU A 87 4.72 14.72 -10.90
N VAL A 88 4.99 13.72 -11.74
CA VAL A 88 4.35 13.62 -13.06
C VAL A 88 2.84 13.44 -12.93
N CYS A 89 2.39 12.52 -12.06
CA CYS A 89 0.96 12.25 -11.90
C CYS A 89 0.24 13.41 -11.18
N SER A 90 0.83 13.99 -10.13
CA SER A 90 0.22 15.10 -9.40
C SER A 90 0.11 16.37 -10.26
N ILE A 91 1.15 16.72 -11.02
CA ILE A 91 1.08 17.85 -11.96
C ILE A 91 0.01 17.57 -13.02
N ALA A 92 -0.04 16.36 -13.60
CA ALA A 92 -1.01 16.01 -14.62
C ALA A 92 -2.46 16.00 -14.09
N PHE A 93 -2.66 15.85 -12.79
CA PHE A 93 -3.98 15.88 -12.15
C PHE A 93 -4.36 17.29 -11.63
N TYR A 94 -3.54 17.88 -10.74
CA TYR A 94 -3.87 19.13 -10.07
C TYR A 94 -3.74 20.38 -10.95
N LEU A 95 -2.79 20.42 -11.89
CA LEU A 95 -2.60 21.60 -12.73
C LEU A 95 -3.77 21.85 -13.68
N PRO A 96 -4.33 20.86 -14.41
CA PRO A 96 -5.53 21.06 -15.22
C PRO A 96 -6.75 21.45 -14.38
N ASP A 97 -6.92 20.88 -13.18
CA ASP A 97 -7.99 21.26 -12.27
C ASP A 97 -7.87 22.74 -11.83
N TYR A 98 -6.69 23.17 -11.43
CA TYR A 98 -6.44 24.56 -11.05
C TYR A 98 -6.68 25.56 -12.19
N LEU A 99 -6.33 25.21 -13.42
CA LEU A 99 -6.56 26.06 -14.61
C LEU A 99 -8.03 26.08 -15.05
N GLY A 100 -8.82 25.07 -14.67
CA GLY A 100 -10.21 24.88 -15.07
C GLY A 100 -11.20 24.99 -13.91
N ALA A 101 -11.62 23.84 -13.37
CA ALA A 101 -12.73 23.74 -12.40
C ALA A 101 -12.37 24.22 -10.99
N ARG A 102 -11.11 24.16 -10.58
CA ARG A 102 -10.61 24.49 -9.23
C ARG A 102 -11.35 23.74 -8.12
N CYS A 103 -11.59 22.45 -8.36
CA CYS A 103 -12.30 21.61 -7.38
C CYS A 103 -11.41 21.26 -6.18
N TYR A 104 -10.09 21.12 -6.43
CA TYR A 104 -9.09 20.77 -5.43
C TYR A 104 -8.29 22.01 -5.01
N SER A 105 -7.40 22.49 -5.84
CA SER A 105 -6.50 23.60 -5.50
C SER A 105 -7.15 24.97 -5.75
N GLN A 106 -7.40 25.74 -4.69
CA GLN A 106 -8.06 27.05 -4.76
C GLN A 106 -7.09 28.21 -5.08
N SER A 107 -5.80 28.05 -4.72
CA SER A 107 -4.76 29.05 -4.90
C SER A 107 -3.49 28.43 -5.47
N ILE A 108 -2.53 29.26 -5.93
CA ILE A 108 -1.24 28.78 -6.39
C ILE A 108 -0.40 28.13 -5.25
N VAL A 109 -0.57 28.61 -4.02
CA VAL A 109 0.09 28.04 -2.84
C VAL A 109 -0.47 26.65 -2.55
N ASP A 110 -1.76 26.51 -2.64
CA ASP A 110 -2.52 25.28 -2.50
C ASP A 110 -2.08 24.26 -3.56
N LEU A 111 -2.07 24.68 -4.84
CA LEU A 111 -1.57 23.85 -5.94
C LEU A 111 -0.14 23.32 -5.70
N ILE A 112 0.77 24.18 -5.22
CA ILE A 112 2.14 23.78 -4.89
C ILE A 112 2.14 22.79 -3.72
N GLY A 113 1.31 23.02 -2.71
CA GLY A 113 1.13 22.13 -1.57
C GLY A 113 0.65 20.74 -2.00
N ASP A 114 -0.37 20.68 -2.87
CA ASP A 114 -0.93 19.42 -3.37
C ASP A 114 0.07 18.66 -4.26
N ILE A 115 0.73 19.36 -5.17
CA ILE A 115 1.75 18.74 -6.04
C ILE A 115 2.93 18.19 -5.23
N THR A 116 3.35 18.86 -4.15
CA THR A 116 4.55 18.47 -3.42
C THR A 116 4.30 17.43 -2.34
N ILE A 117 3.34 17.66 -1.46
CA ILE A 117 3.08 16.84 -0.26
C ILE A 117 1.64 16.36 -0.12
N ASN A 118 0.79 16.61 -1.12
CA ASN A 118 -0.64 16.37 -1.07
C ASN A 118 -1.28 17.01 0.17
N TRP A 119 -1.22 18.34 0.20
CA TRP A 119 -1.64 19.17 1.33
C TRP A 119 -3.10 18.91 1.74
N ASP A 120 -3.99 18.73 0.77
CA ASP A 120 -5.41 18.48 1.00
C ASP A 120 -5.66 17.19 1.79
N PHE A 121 -4.85 16.16 1.60
CA PHE A 121 -4.91 14.96 2.43
C PHE A 121 -4.60 15.26 3.90
N TRP A 122 -3.59 16.09 4.17
CA TRP A 122 -3.16 16.37 5.54
C TRP A 122 -4.08 17.33 6.29
N LEU A 123 -4.76 18.25 5.60
CA LEU A 123 -5.51 19.34 6.19
C LEU A 123 -7.03 19.23 6.01
N HIS A 124 -7.51 18.63 4.91
CA HIS A 124 -8.90 18.73 4.48
C HIS A 124 -9.62 17.38 4.32
N ASP A 125 -9.03 16.25 4.78
CA ASP A 125 -9.60 14.89 4.64
C ASP A 125 -9.82 14.46 3.17
N GLU A 126 -9.08 15.04 2.23
CA GLU A 126 -9.18 14.65 0.82
C GLU A 126 -8.38 13.38 0.56
N LEU A 127 -9.05 12.33 0.11
CA LEU A 127 -8.43 11.00 -0.07
C LEU A 127 -7.76 10.79 -1.42
N THR A 128 -7.70 11.82 -2.27
CA THR A 128 -7.02 11.76 -3.57
C THR A 128 -5.54 11.50 -3.37
N PHE A 129 -5.04 10.39 -3.92
CA PHE A 129 -3.64 9.94 -3.82
C PHE A 129 -3.09 9.78 -2.38
N TRP A 130 -3.92 9.71 -1.35
CA TRP A 130 -3.56 9.71 0.07
C TRP A 130 -2.42 8.76 0.46
N TYR A 131 -2.29 7.62 -0.24
CA TYR A 131 -1.26 6.61 0.06
C TYR A 131 0.17 7.13 -0.13
N VAL A 132 0.40 8.01 -1.13
CA VAL A 132 1.75 8.51 -1.43
C VAL A 132 2.30 9.38 -0.30
N PRO A 133 1.61 10.45 0.16
CA PRO A 133 2.09 11.22 1.31
C PRO A 133 2.19 10.36 2.58
N ALA A 134 1.26 9.43 2.79
CA ALA A 134 1.28 8.52 3.92
C ALA A 134 2.53 7.63 3.93
N ILE A 135 2.87 6.97 2.81
CA ILE A 135 4.07 6.12 2.74
C ILE A 135 5.36 6.93 2.80
N MET A 136 5.37 8.16 2.29
CA MET A 136 6.55 9.04 2.40
C MET A 136 6.83 9.41 3.86
N LEU A 137 5.80 9.74 4.65
CA LEU A 137 5.95 10.00 6.09
C LEU A 137 6.44 8.74 6.84
N LEU A 138 5.88 7.57 6.52
CA LEU A 138 6.33 6.31 7.09
C LEU A 138 7.79 6.00 6.74
N TYR A 139 8.23 6.32 5.53
CA TYR A 139 9.64 6.17 5.14
C TYR A 139 10.55 7.15 5.87
N LEU A 140 10.06 8.35 6.21
CA LEU A 140 10.81 9.31 7.03
C LEU A 140 11.09 8.74 8.43
N LEU A 141 10.12 8.06 9.03
CA LEU A 141 10.22 7.47 10.37
C LEU A 141 10.96 6.11 10.40
N ALA A 142 10.97 5.37 9.29
CA ALA A 142 11.46 4.00 9.25
C ALA A 142 12.93 3.82 9.69
N PRO A 143 13.92 4.63 9.27
CA PRO A 143 15.31 4.45 9.70
C PRO A 143 15.48 4.57 11.22
N TRP A 144 14.80 5.54 11.82
CA TRP A 144 14.82 5.77 13.27
C TRP A 144 14.26 4.58 14.04
N TYR A 145 13.12 4.05 13.58
CA TYR A 145 12.55 2.84 14.15
C TYR A 145 13.48 1.63 14.01
N MET A 146 14.08 1.42 12.84
CA MET A 146 14.98 0.31 12.60
C MET A 146 16.23 0.39 13.46
N MET A 147 16.81 1.58 13.66
CA MET A 147 17.94 1.82 14.57
C MET A 147 17.54 1.51 16.02
N LEU A 148 16.36 1.96 16.43
CA LEU A 148 15.84 1.74 17.78
C LEU A 148 15.68 0.25 18.07
N VAL A 149 15.04 -0.50 17.18
CA VAL A 149 14.85 -1.95 17.29
C VAL A 149 16.17 -2.74 17.26
N GLN A 150 17.18 -2.24 16.50
CA GLN A 150 18.51 -2.84 16.49
C GLN A 150 19.26 -2.66 17.81
N ARG A 151 19.11 -1.49 18.45
CA ARG A 151 19.74 -1.22 19.75
C ARG A 151 19.06 -1.97 20.89
N HIS A 152 17.73 -1.96 20.90
CA HIS A 152 16.93 -2.55 21.97
C HIS A 152 15.72 -3.32 21.40
N PRO A 153 15.77 -4.64 21.35
CA PRO A 153 14.71 -5.48 20.77
C PRO A 153 13.32 -5.29 21.40
N ILE A 154 13.22 -4.76 22.63
CA ILE A 154 11.95 -4.47 23.30
C ILE A 154 11.08 -3.51 22.48
N TYR A 155 11.67 -2.60 21.70
CA TYR A 155 10.93 -1.66 20.88
C TYR A 155 10.19 -2.29 19.69
N ARG A 156 10.34 -3.60 19.45
CA ARG A 156 9.49 -4.35 18.53
C ARG A 156 8.01 -4.38 18.96
N TRP A 157 7.73 -4.06 20.21
CA TRP A 157 6.38 -3.95 20.76
C TRP A 157 5.72 -2.59 20.54
N LEU A 158 6.45 -1.58 20.04
CA LEU A 158 5.88 -0.26 19.72
C LEU A 158 4.64 -0.30 18.82
N PRO A 159 4.48 -1.23 17.85
CA PRO A 159 3.25 -1.33 17.08
C PRO A 159 2.00 -1.54 17.94
N LEU A 160 2.09 -2.15 19.11
CA LEU A 160 0.96 -2.26 20.07
C LEU A 160 0.56 -0.89 20.60
N LEU A 161 1.52 -0.02 20.93
CA LEU A 161 1.22 1.37 21.34
C LEU A 161 0.63 2.18 20.19
N MET A 162 1.04 1.89 18.93
CA MET A 162 0.43 2.50 17.74
C MET A 162 -1.03 2.07 17.57
N VAL A 163 -1.38 0.81 17.90
CA VAL A 163 -2.78 0.35 17.93
C VAL A 163 -3.55 1.08 19.04
N VAL A 164 -2.96 1.24 20.23
CA VAL A 164 -3.58 2.03 21.32
C VAL A 164 -3.81 3.48 20.86
N TRP A 165 -2.86 4.08 20.16
CA TRP A 165 -3.04 5.40 19.55
C TRP A 165 -4.23 5.44 18.59
N CYS A 166 -4.39 4.44 17.73
CA CYS A 166 -5.56 4.36 16.84
C CYS A 166 -6.88 4.34 17.60
N VAL A 167 -6.93 3.61 18.73
CA VAL A 167 -8.09 3.58 19.64
C VAL A 167 -8.34 4.97 20.24
N MET A 168 -7.29 5.64 20.70
CA MET A 168 -7.39 7.00 21.25
C MET A 168 -7.88 8.01 20.22
N VAL A 169 -7.37 7.98 19.00
CA VAL A 169 -7.82 8.84 17.89
C VAL A 169 -9.31 8.66 17.63
N GLN A 170 -9.84 7.44 17.77
CA GLN A 170 -11.24 7.16 17.53
C GLN A 170 -12.17 7.62 18.66
N TRP A 171 -11.75 7.47 19.92
CA TRP A 171 -12.68 7.58 21.05
C TRP A 171 -12.38 8.72 22.03
N VAL A 172 -11.21 9.34 21.96
CA VAL A 172 -10.88 10.49 22.79
C VAL A 172 -11.23 11.77 22.01
N LEU A 173 -12.37 12.40 22.32
CA LEU A 173 -12.93 13.53 21.58
C LEU A 173 -11.92 14.65 21.22
N PRO A 174 -11.08 15.16 22.14
CA PRO A 174 -10.10 16.20 21.78
C PRO A 174 -9.09 15.73 20.73
N ILE A 175 -8.66 14.47 20.78
CA ILE A 175 -7.73 13.87 19.81
C ILE A 175 -8.47 13.64 18.49
N HIS A 176 -9.69 13.13 18.54
CA HIS A 176 -10.52 12.92 17.35
C HIS A 176 -10.75 14.22 16.58
N HIS A 177 -11.10 15.30 17.25
CA HIS A 177 -11.27 16.61 16.60
C HIS A 177 -9.98 17.14 15.98
N ALA A 178 -8.83 16.85 16.57
CA ALA A 178 -7.54 17.33 16.07
C ALA A 178 -7.01 16.53 14.87
N VAL A 179 -7.11 15.19 14.90
CA VAL A 179 -6.43 14.30 13.95
C VAL A 179 -7.29 13.13 13.44
N GLY A 180 -8.59 13.13 13.73
CA GLY A 180 -9.51 12.06 13.32
C GLY A 180 -9.73 11.99 11.81
N HIS A 181 -9.60 13.09 11.09
CA HIS A 181 -9.63 13.12 9.63
C HIS A 181 -8.50 12.29 9.00
N LEU A 182 -7.40 12.07 9.71
CA LEU A 182 -6.30 11.20 9.30
C LEU A 182 -6.47 9.73 9.74
N GLU A 183 -7.67 9.30 10.10
CA GLU A 183 -7.93 7.93 10.59
C GLU A 183 -7.47 6.86 9.60
N ILE A 184 -7.61 7.10 8.30
CA ILE A 184 -7.12 6.22 7.25
C ILE A 184 -5.59 6.01 7.31
N PHE A 185 -4.84 7.02 7.71
CA PHE A 185 -3.39 6.94 7.91
C PHE A 185 -3.06 6.25 9.23
N TRP A 186 -3.63 6.71 10.35
CA TRP A 186 -3.32 6.18 11.68
C TRP A 186 -3.56 4.68 11.78
N SER A 187 -4.68 4.20 11.24
CA SER A 187 -5.05 2.78 11.26
C SER A 187 -4.04 1.88 10.51
N ARG A 188 -3.22 2.43 9.65
CA ARG A 188 -2.24 1.71 8.83
C ARG A 188 -0.79 1.84 9.32
N VAL A 189 -0.53 2.75 10.28
CA VAL A 189 0.80 2.87 10.88
C VAL A 189 1.26 1.55 11.52
N PRO A 190 0.45 0.84 12.33
CA PRO A 190 0.90 -0.40 12.98
C PRO A 190 1.36 -1.46 11.99
N ILE A 191 0.62 -1.71 10.89
CA ILE A 191 0.94 -2.78 9.95
C ILE A 191 2.25 -2.56 9.21
N PHE A 192 2.61 -1.31 8.93
CA PHE A 192 3.89 -0.96 8.33
C PHE A 192 5.07 -1.32 9.25
N PHE A 193 5.00 -0.95 10.53
CA PHE A 193 6.06 -1.26 11.51
C PHE A 193 6.09 -2.75 11.89
N ILE A 194 4.95 -3.43 11.92
CA ILE A 194 4.88 -4.90 11.99
C ILE A 194 5.63 -5.52 10.80
N GLY A 195 5.46 -4.97 9.59
CA GLY A 195 6.20 -5.39 8.41
C GLY A 195 7.72 -5.27 8.58
N ILE A 196 8.23 -4.18 9.17
CA ILE A 196 9.65 -4.02 9.50
C ILE A 196 10.11 -5.12 10.47
N ASN A 197 9.34 -5.41 11.52
CA ASN A 197 9.64 -6.47 12.48
C ASN A 197 9.66 -7.85 11.83
N PHE A 198 8.71 -8.13 10.94
CA PHE A 198 8.71 -9.36 10.15
C PHE A 198 9.93 -9.46 9.23
N GLY A 199 10.47 -8.34 8.76
CA GLY A 199 11.69 -8.31 7.98
C GLY A 199 12.87 -8.99 8.66
N VAL A 200 12.95 -8.93 9.99
CA VAL A 200 13.93 -9.68 10.80
C VAL A 200 13.75 -11.18 10.62
N LEU A 201 12.53 -11.68 10.88
CA LEU A 201 12.19 -13.11 10.82
C LEU A 201 12.34 -13.68 9.41
N VAL A 202 11.97 -12.88 8.40
CA VAL A 202 12.12 -13.25 6.97
C VAL A 202 13.59 -13.37 6.59
N LYS A 203 14.44 -12.44 7.06
CA LYS A 203 15.90 -12.46 6.81
C LYS A 203 16.57 -13.65 7.51
N GLU A 204 16.13 -14.01 8.70
CA GLU A 204 16.58 -15.19 9.45
C GLU A 204 16.02 -16.51 8.88
N LYS A 205 15.16 -16.45 7.86
CA LYS A 205 14.50 -17.62 7.25
C LYS A 205 13.76 -18.49 8.28
N ARG A 206 13.15 -17.87 9.29
CA ARG A 206 12.35 -18.57 10.29
C ARG A 206 11.22 -19.36 9.63
N THR A 207 10.83 -20.45 10.27
CA THR A 207 9.73 -21.31 9.84
C THR A 207 8.60 -21.29 10.86
N ILE A 208 7.37 -21.28 10.35
CA ILE A 208 6.15 -21.44 11.16
C ILE A 208 5.79 -22.92 11.13
N GLY A 209 5.73 -23.54 12.31
CA GLY A 209 5.39 -24.96 12.46
C GLY A 209 3.92 -25.27 12.17
N SER A 210 3.60 -26.55 11.97
CA SER A 210 2.28 -27.06 11.59
C SER A 210 1.15 -26.51 12.50
N ASP A 211 1.36 -26.45 13.82
CA ASP A 211 0.32 -26.02 14.76
C ASP A 211 0.03 -24.53 14.65
N ALA A 212 1.07 -23.71 14.47
CA ALA A 212 0.92 -22.28 14.23
C ALA A 212 0.32 -21.99 12.84
N VAL A 213 0.50 -22.88 11.86
CA VAL A 213 -0.19 -22.75 10.56
C VAL A 213 -1.69 -22.97 10.70
N TRP A 214 -2.15 -23.89 11.57
CA TRP A 214 -3.58 -24.03 11.87
C TRP A 214 -4.14 -22.76 12.51
N LEU A 215 -3.45 -22.21 13.50
CA LEU A 215 -3.85 -20.94 14.13
C LEU A 215 -3.93 -19.81 13.10
N LEU A 216 -2.95 -19.72 12.20
CA LEU A 216 -2.94 -18.74 11.11
C LEU A 216 -4.16 -18.89 10.19
N LEU A 217 -4.49 -20.11 9.77
CA LEU A 217 -5.64 -20.34 8.90
C LEU A 217 -6.98 -20.02 9.58
N ILE A 218 -7.10 -20.35 10.87
CA ILE A 218 -8.27 -19.98 11.70
C ILE A 218 -8.35 -18.46 11.82
N THR A 219 -7.25 -17.77 12.16
CA THR A 219 -7.21 -16.31 12.23
C THR A 219 -7.55 -15.67 10.91
N PHE A 220 -7.03 -16.20 9.79
CA PHE A 220 -7.38 -15.73 8.45
C PHE A 220 -8.88 -15.87 8.17
N ALA A 221 -9.45 -17.06 8.43
CA ALA A 221 -10.86 -17.33 8.20
C ALA A 221 -11.75 -16.43 9.08
N MET A 222 -11.39 -16.25 10.35
CA MET A 222 -12.14 -15.40 11.28
C MET A 222 -12.08 -13.93 10.87
N THR A 223 -10.90 -13.39 10.59
CA THR A 223 -10.75 -11.96 10.23
C THR A 223 -11.36 -11.66 8.88
N PHE A 224 -11.11 -12.49 7.87
CA PHE A 224 -11.73 -12.34 6.55
C PHE A 224 -13.25 -12.50 6.62
N GLY A 225 -13.75 -13.53 7.30
CA GLY A 225 -15.18 -13.76 7.48
C GLY A 225 -15.88 -12.63 8.23
N THR A 226 -15.23 -12.05 9.27
CA THR A 226 -15.77 -10.90 9.99
C THR A 226 -15.80 -9.65 9.11
N CYS A 227 -14.74 -9.33 8.38
CA CYS A 227 -14.74 -8.20 7.44
C CYS A 227 -15.81 -8.39 6.36
N LEU A 228 -15.93 -9.60 5.80
CA LEU A 228 -16.98 -9.93 4.82
C LEU A 228 -18.38 -9.76 5.40
N TYR A 229 -18.62 -10.23 6.62
CA TYR A 229 -19.90 -10.06 7.32
C TYR A 229 -20.25 -8.59 7.56
N LEU A 230 -19.29 -7.81 8.06
CA LEU A 230 -19.48 -6.39 8.35
C LEU A 230 -19.89 -5.62 7.08
N GLU A 231 -19.24 -5.88 5.98
CA GLU A 231 -19.51 -5.17 4.72
C GLU A 231 -20.72 -5.72 3.98
N GLN A 232 -20.88 -7.04 3.89
CA GLN A 232 -21.97 -7.66 3.13
C GLN A 232 -23.31 -7.63 3.88
N VAL A 233 -23.31 -7.88 5.18
CA VAL A 233 -24.54 -8.04 5.98
C VAL A 233 -24.89 -6.76 6.74
N ARG A 234 -23.90 -6.11 7.33
CA ARG A 234 -24.09 -4.87 8.08
C ARG A 234 -24.12 -3.62 7.20
N HIS A 235 -23.75 -3.72 5.91
CA HIS A 235 -23.80 -2.65 4.91
C HIS A 235 -23.13 -1.33 5.35
N GLY A 236 -22.01 -1.41 6.09
CA GLY A 236 -21.32 -0.22 6.60
C GLY A 236 -21.91 0.35 7.89
N ASN A 237 -22.94 -0.26 8.49
CA ASN A 237 -23.52 0.15 9.78
C ASN A 237 -22.68 -0.38 10.96
N PHE A 238 -21.42 0.03 11.00
CA PHE A 238 -20.45 -0.27 12.05
C PHE A 238 -19.37 0.81 12.08
N PRO A 239 -18.66 1.01 13.20
CA PRO A 239 -17.51 1.90 13.22
C PRO A 239 -16.39 1.37 12.31
N LEU A 240 -16.03 2.13 11.28
CA LEU A 240 -15.04 1.73 10.26
C LEU A 240 -13.68 1.34 10.87
N PHE A 241 -13.36 1.95 12.00
CA PHE A 241 -12.20 1.62 12.82
C PHE A 241 -12.11 0.11 13.16
N VAL A 242 -13.23 -0.55 13.48
CA VAL A 242 -13.24 -1.99 13.84
C VAL A 242 -12.72 -2.83 12.68
N GLU A 243 -13.20 -2.58 11.47
CA GLU A 243 -12.74 -3.28 10.28
C GLU A 243 -11.25 -3.01 10.01
N ARG A 244 -10.80 -1.76 10.16
CA ARG A 244 -9.39 -1.39 9.94
C ARG A 244 -8.45 -2.03 10.94
N MET A 245 -8.86 -2.22 12.18
CA MET A 245 -8.06 -2.97 13.16
C MET A 245 -8.02 -4.47 12.84
N LEU A 246 -9.10 -5.04 12.28
CA LEU A 246 -9.11 -6.42 11.79
C LEU A 246 -8.20 -6.61 10.57
N TYR A 247 -7.97 -5.58 9.78
CA TYR A 247 -7.02 -5.66 8.65
C TYR A 247 -5.58 -5.91 9.10
N ILE A 248 -5.19 -5.59 10.32
CA ILE A 248 -3.83 -5.87 10.81
C ILE A 248 -3.54 -7.38 10.81
N PRO A 249 -4.25 -8.23 11.58
CA PRO A 249 -4.05 -9.68 11.54
C PRO A 249 -4.44 -10.27 10.17
N PHE A 250 -5.47 -9.75 9.52
CA PHE A 250 -5.89 -10.20 8.19
C PHE A 250 -4.77 -10.04 7.15
N THR A 251 -4.06 -8.92 7.14
CA THR A 251 -2.92 -8.67 6.25
C THR A 251 -1.78 -9.66 6.47
N VAL A 252 -1.36 -9.85 7.72
CA VAL A 252 -0.29 -10.80 8.05
C VAL A 252 -0.65 -12.20 7.59
N CYS A 253 -1.87 -12.64 7.90
CA CYS A 253 -2.37 -13.95 7.47
C CYS A 253 -2.47 -14.07 5.95
N SER A 254 -2.97 -13.03 5.27
CA SER A 254 -3.07 -12.98 3.81
C SER A 254 -1.71 -13.13 3.14
N VAL A 255 -0.69 -12.41 3.59
CA VAL A 255 0.69 -12.51 3.07
C VAL A 255 1.24 -13.92 3.25
N LEU A 256 1.00 -14.56 4.40
CA LEU A 256 1.47 -15.92 4.68
C LEU A 256 0.71 -16.97 3.86
N VAL A 257 -0.59 -16.79 3.64
CA VAL A 257 -1.40 -17.65 2.76
C VAL A 257 -0.96 -17.48 1.31
N MET A 258 -0.81 -16.25 0.82
CA MET A 258 -0.33 -15.97 -0.54
C MET A 258 1.07 -16.54 -0.78
N ASN A 259 1.97 -16.47 0.21
CA ASN A 259 3.28 -17.08 0.16
C ASN A 259 3.20 -18.59 -0.18
N ARG A 260 2.22 -19.29 0.42
CA ARG A 260 1.99 -20.70 0.15
C ARG A 260 1.35 -20.95 -1.23
N ILE A 261 0.45 -20.08 -1.65
CA ILE A 261 -0.20 -20.13 -2.95
C ILE A 261 0.86 -19.95 -4.05
N PHE A 262 1.64 -18.88 -4.03
CA PHE A 262 2.62 -18.57 -5.06
C PHE A 262 3.74 -19.60 -5.18
N ARG A 263 4.04 -20.34 -4.11
CA ARG A 263 4.95 -21.49 -4.18
C ARG A 263 4.43 -22.63 -5.08
N ARG A 264 3.10 -22.76 -5.24
CA ARG A 264 2.45 -23.82 -6.02
C ARG A 264 1.89 -23.33 -7.36
N THR A 265 1.87 -22.02 -7.55
CA THR A 265 1.37 -21.39 -8.77
C THR A 265 2.32 -21.62 -9.93
N PRO A 266 1.85 -21.92 -11.15
CA PRO A 266 2.68 -22.05 -12.34
C PRO A 266 3.48 -20.78 -12.62
N GLU A 267 4.70 -20.92 -13.17
CA GLU A 267 5.62 -19.80 -13.37
C GLU A 267 5.06 -18.71 -14.30
N TRP A 268 4.25 -19.06 -15.30
CA TRP A 268 3.62 -18.06 -16.19
C TRP A 268 2.69 -17.11 -15.41
N LEU A 269 1.94 -17.65 -14.46
CA LEU A 269 1.02 -16.85 -13.62
C LEU A 269 1.81 -16.04 -12.58
N ASN A 270 2.84 -16.63 -11.95
CA ASN A 270 3.76 -15.89 -11.09
C ASN A 270 4.42 -14.73 -11.86
N ARG A 271 4.80 -14.93 -13.11
CA ARG A 271 5.38 -13.89 -13.97
C ARG A 271 4.39 -12.75 -14.23
N ALA A 272 3.11 -13.07 -14.46
CA ALA A 272 2.06 -12.07 -14.63
C ALA A 272 1.88 -11.22 -13.36
N PHE A 273 1.76 -11.84 -12.17
CA PHE A 273 1.66 -11.11 -10.91
C PHE A 273 2.91 -10.27 -10.63
N ARG A 274 4.09 -10.77 -10.95
CA ARG A 274 5.37 -10.08 -10.79
C ARG A 274 5.44 -8.81 -11.65
N LEU A 275 4.91 -8.88 -12.87
CA LEU A 275 4.80 -7.72 -13.76
C LEU A 275 3.89 -6.65 -13.14
N VAL A 276 2.69 -7.04 -12.68
CA VAL A 276 1.77 -6.11 -12.00
C VAL A 276 2.43 -5.49 -10.76
N GLY A 277 3.14 -6.31 -9.96
CA GLY A 277 3.82 -5.84 -8.75
C GLY A 277 4.98 -4.88 -9.03
N ALA A 278 5.69 -5.06 -10.15
CA ALA A 278 6.74 -4.15 -10.58
C ALA A 278 6.21 -2.77 -11.01
N LEU A 279 4.96 -2.71 -11.48
CA LEU A 279 4.25 -1.50 -11.92
C LEU A 279 3.31 -0.92 -10.84
N SER A 280 3.32 -1.46 -9.63
CA SER A 280 2.29 -1.18 -8.63
C SER A 280 2.18 0.29 -8.20
N LEU A 281 3.29 1.05 -8.16
CA LEU A 281 3.26 2.48 -7.84
C LEU A 281 2.61 3.29 -8.95
N GLU A 282 3.04 3.06 -10.17
CA GLU A 282 2.53 3.73 -11.35
C GLU A 282 1.05 3.38 -11.57
N ALA A 283 0.70 2.09 -11.42
CA ALA A 283 -0.68 1.61 -11.51
C ALA A 283 -1.56 2.23 -10.42
N TYR A 284 -1.07 2.34 -9.17
CA TYR A 284 -1.80 3.00 -8.09
C TYR A 284 -2.14 4.46 -8.43
N LEU A 285 -1.21 5.21 -8.96
CA LEU A 285 -1.40 6.62 -9.29
C LEU A 285 -2.34 6.85 -10.50
N ILE A 286 -2.40 5.87 -11.41
CA ILE A 286 -3.14 6.02 -12.67
C ILE A 286 -4.56 5.46 -12.58
N HIS A 287 -4.79 4.34 -11.89
CA HIS A 287 -5.99 3.51 -12.08
C HIS A 287 -7.32 4.21 -11.78
N ILE A 288 -7.38 5.14 -10.83
CA ILE A 288 -8.63 5.85 -10.49
C ILE A 288 -8.82 7.02 -11.44
N HIS A 289 -7.99 8.05 -11.30
CA HIS A 289 -8.22 9.37 -11.88
C HIS A 289 -7.96 9.43 -13.37
N PHE A 290 -7.12 8.55 -13.91
CA PHE A 290 -6.78 8.56 -15.35
C PHE A 290 -7.40 7.41 -16.14
N VAL A 291 -8.01 6.40 -15.48
CA VAL A 291 -8.60 5.24 -16.16
C VAL A 291 -10.02 4.96 -15.68
N LEU A 292 -10.20 4.62 -14.40
CA LEU A 292 -11.49 4.13 -13.88
C LEU A 292 -12.60 5.18 -14.03
N VAL A 293 -12.29 6.47 -13.83
CA VAL A 293 -13.25 7.57 -13.98
C VAL A 293 -13.88 7.59 -15.38
N TYR A 294 -13.17 7.12 -16.40
CA TYR A 294 -13.66 7.05 -17.79
C TYR A 294 -14.26 5.69 -18.13
N VAL A 295 -13.81 4.60 -17.50
CA VAL A 295 -14.30 3.24 -17.77
C VAL A 295 -15.60 2.96 -17.02
N GLN A 296 -15.74 3.48 -15.78
CA GLN A 296 -16.92 3.24 -14.95
C GLN A 296 -18.25 3.64 -15.61
N PRO A 297 -18.36 4.80 -16.31
CA PRO A 297 -19.60 5.21 -16.98
C PRO A 297 -19.98 4.34 -18.18
N CYS A 298 -19.08 3.50 -18.70
CA CYS A 298 -19.33 2.68 -19.89
C CYS A 298 -20.30 1.52 -19.65
N GLY A 299 -20.74 1.27 -18.40
CA GLY A 299 -21.76 0.28 -18.08
C GLY A 299 -21.36 -1.19 -18.31
N LEU A 300 -20.07 -1.51 -18.21
CA LEU A 300 -19.53 -2.88 -18.49
C LEU A 300 -19.80 -3.90 -17.39
N GLY A 301 -20.56 -3.55 -16.36
CA GLY A 301 -20.70 -4.33 -15.14
C GLY A 301 -19.40 -4.40 -14.35
N TYR A 302 -19.47 -4.98 -13.14
CA TYR A 302 -18.33 -4.97 -12.19
C TYR A 302 -17.07 -5.63 -12.78
N TRP A 303 -17.18 -6.88 -13.24
CA TRP A 303 -16.05 -7.64 -13.75
C TRP A 303 -15.50 -7.11 -15.07
N GLY A 304 -16.39 -6.62 -15.96
CA GLY A 304 -15.99 -5.98 -17.20
C GLY A 304 -15.21 -4.68 -16.95
N THR A 305 -15.72 -3.82 -16.06
CA THR A 305 -15.05 -2.58 -15.64
C THR A 305 -13.70 -2.88 -15.01
N PHE A 306 -13.60 -3.87 -14.13
CA PHE A 306 -12.34 -4.30 -13.55
C PHE A 306 -11.34 -4.74 -14.63
N ALA A 307 -11.75 -5.66 -15.52
CA ALA A 307 -10.87 -6.21 -16.55
C ALA A 307 -10.35 -5.12 -17.50
N VAL A 308 -11.23 -4.22 -17.96
CA VAL A 308 -10.86 -3.11 -18.85
C VAL A 308 -9.96 -2.11 -18.12
N THR A 309 -10.27 -1.79 -16.85
CA THR A 309 -9.41 -0.91 -16.03
C THR A 309 -8.01 -1.47 -15.90
N VAL A 310 -7.86 -2.77 -15.60
CA VAL A 310 -6.55 -3.42 -15.51
C VAL A 310 -5.83 -3.41 -16.86
N ALA A 311 -6.56 -3.75 -17.96
CA ALA A 311 -6.00 -3.82 -19.31
C ALA A 311 -5.48 -2.46 -19.82
N ILE A 312 -6.08 -1.35 -19.40
CA ILE A 312 -5.63 0.01 -19.76
C ILE A 312 -4.56 0.50 -18.78
N THR A 313 -4.75 0.28 -17.47
CA THR A 313 -3.84 0.79 -16.43
C THR A 313 -2.42 0.22 -16.58
N LEU A 314 -2.28 -1.08 -16.83
CA LEU A 314 -0.95 -1.71 -16.87
C LEU A 314 -0.07 -1.22 -18.02
N PRO A 315 -0.52 -1.10 -19.27
CA PRO A 315 0.26 -0.49 -20.35
C PRO A 315 0.62 0.97 -20.07
N LEU A 316 -0.32 1.79 -19.55
CA LEU A 316 -0.06 3.17 -19.18
C LEU A 316 0.97 3.29 -18.06
N ALA A 317 0.87 2.44 -17.02
CA ALA A 317 1.84 2.38 -15.93
C ALA A 317 3.23 1.98 -16.44
N TRP A 318 3.31 1.05 -17.39
CA TRP A 318 4.56 0.65 -18.02
C TRP A 318 5.17 1.80 -18.86
N LEU A 319 4.36 2.51 -19.64
CA LEU A 319 4.80 3.67 -20.41
C LEU A 319 5.32 4.78 -19.49
N LEU A 320 4.59 5.08 -18.41
CA LEU A 320 5.01 6.07 -17.41
C LEU A 320 6.36 5.68 -16.78
N GLN A 321 6.50 4.43 -16.34
CA GLN A 321 7.74 3.94 -15.73
C GLN A 321 8.92 4.02 -16.71
N ARG A 322 8.70 3.69 -17.99
CA ARG A 322 9.70 3.80 -19.06
C ARG A 322 10.09 5.24 -19.32
N GLY A 323 9.12 6.15 -19.40
CA GLY A 323 9.35 7.58 -19.60
C GLY A 323 10.20 8.19 -18.47
N ILE A 324 9.86 7.88 -17.22
CA ILE A 324 10.63 8.34 -16.05
C ILE A 324 12.05 7.78 -16.09
N GLY A 325 12.22 6.49 -16.40
CA GLY A 325 13.56 5.88 -16.50
C GLY A 325 14.43 6.47 -17.62
N LEU A 326 13.84 6.97 -18.71
CA LEU A 326 14.57 7.70 -19.74
C LEU A 326 15.02 9.09 -19.24
N ILE A 327 14.14 9.80 -18.55
CA ILE A 327 14.45 11.11 -17.97
C ILE A 327 15.60 10.99 -16.96
N GLU A 328 15.56 10.00 -16.05
CA GLU A 328 16.62 9.76 -15.08
C GLU A 328 17.98 9.49 -15.75
N ARG A 329 18.00 8.69 -16.81
CA ARG A 329 19.24 8.41 -17.59
C ARG A 329 19.83 9.67 -18.20
N ILE A 330 19.01 10.56 -18.79
CA ILE A 330 19.46 11.82 -19.37
C ILE A 330 20.11 12.71 -18.31
N PHE A 331 19.52 12.80 -17.10
CA PHE A 331 20.09 13.58 -16.01
C PHE A 331 21.40 12.98 -15.46
N GLN A 332 21.51 11.65 -15.39
CA GLN A 332 22.75 10.98 -14.95
C GLN A 332 23.91 11.21 -15.93
N VAL A 333 23.66 11.12 -17.24
CA VAL A 333 24.66 11.37 -18.29
C VAL A 333 25.15 12.83 -18.26
N ARG A 334 24.26 13.79 -18.01
CA ARG A 334 24.63 15.22 -17.87
C ARG A 334 25.52 15.48 -16.65
N ASN A 335 25.28 14.78 -15.53
CA ASN A 335 26.08 14.96 -14.32
C ASN A 335 27.48 14.32 -14.46
N CYS A 336 27.63 13.21 -15.15
CA CYS A 336 28.94 12.63 -15.47
C CYS A 336 29.78 13.57 -16.37
N LYS A 337 29.18 14.23 -17.36
CA LYS A 337 29.90 15.18 -18.23
C LYS A 337 30.33 16.47 -17.52
N LYS A 338 29.65 16.87 -16.43
CA LYS A 338 30.05 18.06 -15.62
C LYS A 338 31.17 17.78 -14.62
N GLN A 339 31.47 16.52 -14.33
CA GLN A 339 32.60 16.14 -13.43
C GLN A 339 33.87 15.84 -14.21
N THR A 340 33.86 15.92 -15.53
CA THR A 340 35.03 15.66 -16.41
C THR A 340 35.57 16.94 -17.08
N ILE A 341 35.05 18.11 -16.69
CA ILE A 341 35.57 19.45 -17.04
C ILE A 341 36.03 20.15 -15.78
#